data_c68ad7a075738500854444e1ccd8c514
#
_entry.id   c68ad7a075738500854444e1ccd8c514
#
_cell.length_a   1.000
_cell.length_b   1.000
_cell.length_c   1.000
_cell.angle_alpha   90.00
_cell.angle_beta   90.00
_cell.angle_gamma   90.00
#
_symmetry.space_group_name_H-M   'P 1'
#
loop_
_entity.id
_entity.type
_entity.pdbx_description
1 polymer ?
#
loop_
_entity_poly.entity_id
_entity_poly.type
_entity_poly.pdbx_seq_one_letter_code
_entity_poly.pdbx_strand_id
1 'polypeptide(L)'
;MACFEIKNLSFSYSGAPGEASEDGREHSGAPGYFDTPKALQDIDLTVEDGEYVLLCGKSGCGKTTLLRHCKTVLTPHGKREGEILFHGKPLEKSDQRTQAARIGYVMQDPDAQIVTDKVWHELAFGLESLGMDQKAMRLRVAEMASYFGIQDWFYKDVGQLSGGQKQLLNLASIMAMQPDVLILDEPTSQLDPIAAADFLNTVRKINLELGTTILITEHRLEDIYHAADRVVVMDQGQILTDGTPRQVCDFLQRREHEMFTAMPAPVQVYYGIDGVAAENCPLTVREGRSFLSGFFAGRDPESLAQEIEVSDRHKSEGELENSPLSIVMKEVWFRYEKDTPDVLRGVDLEIPQGSIFAVVGGNGTGKSTMLKSICGVCRPYRGKIWIEGKRLDKYKGGELFAGTLAMLPQDPKSVFVKKTVREELLEMCDEEEQILKIAELCEIDDLLDRHPYDLSGGEQQRTALAKVMLTEPKILLLDEPTKGMDSFFKQKFARVLKRLQTEGVTVVMVSHDVEFCARYADLTGMFFDGSIVTVNTPEKFFARNSFYTTAANRMSRHIFQNAVNVEDVIELCRKNR
;
A
#
# COMPACT_ATOMS: atom_id res chain seq x y z
N MET A 1 -0.42 32.34 -7.96
CA MET A 1 -1.89 32.51 -7.89
C MET A 1 -2.47 31.18 -7.43
N ALA A 2 -3.58 31.24 -6.65
CA ALA A 2 -4.19 30.00 -6.20
C ALA A 2 -4.78 29.20 -7.37
N CYS A 3 -4.32 27.95 -7.51
CA CYS A 3 -4.89 26.97 -8.44
C CYS A 3 -6.25 26.51 -7.93
N PHE A 4 -6.29 26.05 -6.66
CA PHE A 4 -7.53 25.72 -5.94
C PHE A 4 -7.67 26.56 -4.67
N GLU A 5 -8.91 27.03 -4.40
CA GLU A 5 -9.32 27.57 -3.12
C GLU A 5 -10.56 26.81 -2.66
N ILE A 6 -10.42 26.03 -1.60
CA ILE A 6 -11.50 25.28 -0.97
C ILE A 6 -11.89 26.04 0.30
N LYS A 7 -13.19 26.40 0.46
CA LYS A 7 -13.70 27.23 1.55
C LYS A 7 -14.85 26.56 2.26
N ASN A 8 -14.66 26.29 3.54
CA ASN A 8 -15.65 25.70 4.46
C ASN A 8 -16.33 24.44 3.87
N LEU A 9 -15.54 23.57 3.20
CA LEU A 9 -16.10 22.39 2.56
C LEU A 9 -16.45 21.34 3.62
N SER A 10 -17.75 21.04 3.72
CA SER A 10 -18.28 19.94 4.53
C SER A 10 -19.07 18.99 3.65
N PHE A 11 -18.94 17.68 3.90
CA PHE A 11 -19.62 16.66 3.10
C PHE A 11 -20.02 15.44 3.93
N SER A 12 -21.25 14.95 3.71
CA SER A 12 -21.76 13.68 4.22
C SER A 12 -22.30 12.84 3.08
N TYR A 13 -21.96 11.56 3.03
CA TYR A 13 -22.53 10.63 2.05
C TYR A 13 -24.05 10.47 2.29
N SER A 14 -24.84 10.42 1.23
CA SER A 14 -26.23 9.99 1.34
C SER A 14 -26.25 8.49 1.64
N GLY A 15 -27.03 8.05 2.62
CA GLY A 15 -27.27 6.62 2.83
C GLY A 15 -27.82 5.99 1.54
N ALA A 16 -27.43 4.73 1.26
CA ALA A 16 -27.93 4.03 0.07
C ALA A 16 -29.46 4.04 0.05
N PRO A 17 -30.11 4.26 -1.13
CA PRO A 17 -31.55 4.11 -1.26
C PRO A 17 -31.91 2.62 -1.19
N GLY A 18 -32.18 2.09 0.01
CA GLY A 18 -32.40 0.65 0.21
C GLY A 18 -33.13 0.24 1.49
N GLU A 19 -33.50 1.19 2.37
CA GLU A 19 -34.33 0.88 3.56
C GLU A 19 -35.67 1.59 3.50
N ALA A 20 -36.43 1.34 2.43
CA ALA A 20 -37.88 1.43 2.51
C ALA A 20 -38.37 0.06 3.01
N SER A 21 -38.62 -0.05 4.33
CA SER A 21 -39.32 -1.20 4.90
C SER A 21 -40.63 -1.42 4.14
N GLU A 22 -40.79 -2.58 3.52
CA GLU A 22 -42.04 -3.10 2.97
C GLU A 22 -43.05 -3.43 4.09
N ASP A 23 -43.25 -2.54 5.04
CA ASP A 23 -44.37 -2.65 5.97
C ASP A 23 -45.12 -1.30 6.01
N GLY A 24 -46.20 -1.26 5.24
CA GLY A 24 -47.11 -0.13 5.09
C GLY A 24 -47.81 0.27 6.39
N ARG A 25 -47.07 0.85 7.33
CA ARG A 25 -47.64 1.61 8.47
C ARG A 25 -47.09 3.03 8.44
N GLU A 26 -47.95 3.95 7.97
CA GLU A 26 -47.77 5.37 8.16
C GLU A 26 -47.67 5.69 9.67
N HIS A 27 -46.45 5.87 10.16
CA HIS A 27 -46.24 6.60 11.40
C HIS A 27 -45.94 8.06 11.05
N SER A 28 -46.93 8.93 11.33
CA SER A 28 -46.84 10.37 11.35
C SER A 28 -45.85 10.82 12.46
N GLY A 29 -44.57 10.86 12.15
CA GLY A 29 -43.50 11.41 12.92
C GLY A 29 -42.40 11.83 11.93
N ALA A 30 -41.96 13.10 12.00
CA ALA A 30 -40.93 13.62 11.13
C ALA A 30 -39.74 12.63 11.01
N PRO A 31 -39.18 12.38 9.79
CA PRO A 31 -38.04 11.51 9.64
C PRO A 31 -36.89 12.10 10.42
N GLY A 32 -36.48 11.43 11.51
CA GLY A 32 -35.23 11.70 12.17
C GLY A 32 -34.12 11.49 11.14
N TYR A 33 -33.49 12.56 10.70
CA TYR A 33 -32.22 12.52 10.02
C TYR A 33 -31.25 11.82 10.96
N PHE A 34 -30.91 10.57 10.68
CA PHE A 34 -29.72 9.97 11.26
C PHE A 34 -28.56 10.83 10.77
N ASP A 35 -27.87 11.46 11.71
CA ASP A 35 -26.65 12.24 11.47
C ASP A 35 -25.60 11.27 10.92
N THR A 36 -25.58 11.10 9.59
CA THR A 36 -24.49 10.35 8.93
C THR A 36 -23.18 11.09 9.22
N PRO A 37 -22.15 10.43 9.76
CA PRO A 37 -20.91 11.09 10.11
C PRO A 37 -20.37 11.85 8.89
N LYS A 38 -19.96 13.10 9.10
CA LYS A 38 -19.39 13.94 8.05
C LYS A 38 -18.06 13.34 7.61
N ALA A 39 -17.93 13.04 6.32
CA ALA A 39 -16.69 12.59 5.73
C ALA A 39 -15.67 13.73 5.56
N LEU A 40 -16.17 14.98 5.40
CA LEU A 40 -15.38 16.22 5.43
C LEU A 40 -16.06 17.23 6.35
N GLN A 41 -15.29 17.97 7.15
CA GLN A 41 -15.77 18.92 8.13
C GLN A 41 -14.97 20.21 8.04
N ASP A 42 -15.61 21.28 7.55
CA ASP A 42 -15.10 22.65 7.53
C ASP A 42 -13.65 22.73 6.98
N ILE A 43 -13.43 22.11 5.80
CA ILE A 43 -12.13 22.09 5.13
C ILE A 43 -11.89 23.45 4.47
N ASP A 44 -10.79 24.10 4.89
CA ASP A 44 -10.21 25.26 4.23
C ASP A 44 -8.83 24.89 3.71
N LEU A 45 -8.63 24.94 2.38
CA LEU A 45 -7.37 24.61 1.74
C LEU A 45 -7.15 25.45 0.50
N THR A 46 -6.01 26.12 0.43
CA THR A 46 -5.55 26.82 -0.77
C THR A 46 -4.34 26.08 -1.35
N VAL A 47 -4.34 25.80 -2.64
CA VAL A 47 -3.24 25.19 -3.37
C VAL A 47 -2.74 26.21 -4.39
N GLU A 48 -1.45 26.56 -4.35
CA GLU A 48 -0.86 27.55 -5.26
C GLU A 48 -0.45 26.90 -6.58
N ASP A 49 -0.36 27.73 -7.64
CA ASP A 49 0.12 27.27 -8.95
C ASP A 49 1.55 26.74 -8.87
N GLY A 50 1.79 25.55 -9.41
CA GLY A 50 3.09 24.89 -9.43
C GLY A 50 3.51 24.25 -8.11
N GLU A 51 2.68 24.31 -7.06
CA GLU A 51 2.97 23.72 -5.76
C GLU A 51 2.86 22.18 -5.81
N TYR A 52 3.75 21.51 -5.09
CA TYR A 52 3.67 20.05 -4.86
C TYR A 52 3.12 19.78 -3.46
N VAL A 53 1.83 19.47 -3.37
CA VAL A 53 1.13 19.25 -2.11
C VAL A 53 0.90 17.77 -1.87
N LEU A 54 1.41 17.28 -0.74
CA LEU A 54 1.16 15.93 -0.24
C LEU A 54 0.04 15.95 0.80
N LEU A 55 -1.04 15.25 0.51
CA LEU A 55 -2.15 15.05 1.44
C LEU A 55 -2.03 13.67 2.09
N CYS A 56 -1.82 13.62 3.41
CA CYS A 56 -1.66 12.37 4.15
C CYS A 56 -2.62 12.30 5.36
N GLY A 57 -2.75 11.10 5.94
CA GLY A 57 -3.68 10.82 7.03
C GLY A 57 -4.09 9.35 7.03
N LYS A 58 -4.77 8.90 8.07
CA LYS A 58 -5.28 7.52 8.20
C LYS A 58 -6.23 7.16 7.07
N SER A 59 -6.40 5.87 6.80
CA SER A 59 -7.46 5.39 5.91
C SER A 59 -8.83 5.81 6.44
N GLY A 60 -9.73 6.23 5.54
CA GLY A 60 -11.06 6.71 5.92
C GLY A 60 -11.12 8.15 6.45
N CYS A 61 -10.02 8.90 6.60
CA CYS A 61 -10.05 10.28 7.09
C CYS A 61 -10.55 11.34 6.08
N GLY A 62 -10.97 10.93 4.87
CA GLY A 62 -11.59 11.83 3.88
C GLY A 62 -10.69 12.28 2.72
N LYS A 63 -9.44 11.81 2.59
CA LYS A 63 -8.50 12.21 1.52
C LYS A 63 -9.07 12.06 0.10
N THR A 64 -9.45 10.84 -0.27
CA THR A 64 -10.06 10.54 -1.58
C THR A 64 -11.35 11.34 -1.80
N THR A 65 -12.16 11.51 -0.74
CA THR A 65 -13.38 12.33 -0.81
C THR A 65 -13.04 13.78 -1.14
N LEU A 66 -12.02 14.36 -0.50
CA LEU A 66 -11.56 15.72 -0.79
C LEU A 66 -11.04 15.84 -2.24
N LEU A 67 -10.18 14.91 -2.67
CA LEU A 67 -9.64 14.92 -4.04
C LEU A 67 -10.74 14.82 -5.10
N ARG A 68 -11.76 13.98 -4.90
CA ARG A 68 -12.88 13.83 -5.82
C ARG A 68 -13.73 15.10 -5.94
N HIS A 69 -13.83 15.92 -4.89
CA HIS A 69 -14.52 17.20 -4.94
C HIS A 69 -13.79 18.25 -5.81
N CYS A 70 -12.50 18.07 -6.06
CA CYS A 70 -11.73 18.93 -6.97
C CYS A 70 -12.02 18.70 -8.46
N LYS A 71 -12.87 17.72 -8.80
CA LYS A 71 -13.33 17.46 -10.18
C LYS A 71 -14.81 17.06 -10.18
N THR A 72 -15.69 17.91 -10.72
CA THR A 72 -17.14 17.78 -10.52
C THR A 72 -17.73 16.45 -10.97
N VAL A 73 -17.20 15.83 -12.03
CA VAL A 73 -17.65 14.52 -12.54
C VAL A 73 -17.31 13.36 -11.59
N LEU A 74 -16.41 13.56 -10.63
CA LEU A 74 -15.99 12.56 -9.63
C LEU A 74 -16.61 12.83 -8.26
N THR A 75 -17.30 13.97 -8.08
CA THR A 75 -17.92 14.33 -6.81
C THR A 75 -18.92 13.26 -6.38
N PRO A 76 -18.77 12.69 -5.18
CA PRO A 76 -19.66 11.63 -4.70
C PRO A 76 -21.06 12.19 -4.39
N HIS A 77 -22.06 11.31 -4.39
CA HIS A 77 -23.43 11.68 -4.02
C HIS A 77 -23.54 11.90 -2.51
N GLY A 78 -24.10 13.06 -2.12
CA GLY A 78 -24.26 13.41 -0.72
C GLY A 78 -24.65 14.86 -0.50
N LYS A 79 -24.74 15.24 0.79
CA LYS A 79 -24.98 16.62 1.19
C LYS A 79 -23.64 17.34 1.27
N ARG A 80 -23.48 18.40 0.48
CA ARG A 80 -22.28 19.23 0.42
C ARG A 80 -22.62 20.67 0.85
N GLU A 81 -21.71 21.27 1.61
CA GLU A 81 -21.69 22.69 1.99
C GLU A 81 -20.30 23.25 1.66
N GLY A 82 -20.20 24.57 1.46
CA GLY A 82 -18.94 25.23 1.09
C GLY A 82 -18.74 25.43 -0.40
N GLU A 83 -17.62 26.02 -0.79
CA GLU A 83 -17.30 26.42 -2.15
C GLU A 83 -15.88 25.95 -2.55
N ILE A 84 -15.73 25.57 -3.82
CA ILE A 84 -14.42 25.29 -4.43
C ILE A 84 -14.24 26.21 -5.61
N LEU A 85 -13.14 26.97 -5.61
CA LEU A 85 -12.73 27.82 -6.72
C LEU A 85 -11.54 27.19 -7.43
N PHE A 86 -11.58 27.22 -8.76
CA PHE A 86 -10.45 26.84 -9.62
C PHE A 86 -10.03 28.09 -10.40
N HIS A 87 -8.79 28.54 -10.21
CA HIS A 87 -8.28 29.82 -10.71
C HIS A 87 -9.24 30.99 -10.44
N GLY A 88 -9.73 31.10 -9.20
CA GLY A 88 -10.64 32.16 -8.74
C GLY A 88 -12.07 32.09 -9.25
N LYS A 89 -12.46 31.03 -9.97
CA LYS A 89 -13.83 30.82 -10.48
C LYS A 89 -14.47 29.60 -9.80
N PRO A 90 -15.75 29.67 -9.42
CA PRO A 90 -16.45 28.50 -8.88
C PRO A 90 -16.32 27.30 -9.81
N LEU A 91 -15.83 26.18 -9.30
CA LEU A 91 -15.55 24.97 -10.07
C LEU A 91 -16.81 24.45 -10.79
N GLU A 92 -17.96 24.55 -10.15
CA GLU A 92 -19.26 24.12 -10.70
C GLU A 92 -19.71 24.94 -11.92
N LYS A 93 -19.22 26.17 -12.07
CA LYS A 93 -19.49 27.03 -13.21
C LYS A 93 -18.53 26.81 -14.39
N SER A 94 -17.47 26.04 -14.16
CA SER A 94 -16.53 25.64 -15.21
C SER A 94 -17.15 24.51 -16.04
N ASP A 95 -17.10 24.64 -17.37
CA ASP A 95 -17.64 23.59 -18.24
C ASP A 95 -16.81 22.29 -18.12
N GLN A 96 -17.46 21.16 -18.38
CA GLN A 96 -16.85 19.84 -18.23
C GLN A 96 -15.64 19.64 -19.16
N ARG A 97 -15.63 20.26 -20.34
CA ARG A 97 -14.51 20.16 -21.28
C ARG A 97 -13.26 20.87 -20.73
N THR A 98 -13.44 22.05 -20.15
CA THR A 98 -12.35 22.79 -19.47
C THR A 98 -11.83 22.00 -18.28
N GLN A 99 -12.71 21.44 -17.44
CA GLN A 99 -12.27 20.60 -16.32
C GLN A 99 -11.54 19.34 -16.79
N ALA A 100 -12.02 18.68 -17.86
CA ALA A 100 -11.36 17.49 -18.42
C ALA A 100 -9.95 17.79 -18.93
N ALA A 101 -9.77 18.95 -19.58
CA ALA A 101 -8.49 19.36 -20.14
C ALA A 101 -7.50 19.88 -19.09
N ARG A 102 -7.98 20.64 -18.08
CA ARG A 102 -7.12 21.38 -17.16
C ARG A 102 -6.92 20.72 -15.79
N ILE A 103 -7.80 19.78 -15.39
CA ILE A 103 -7.69 19.05 -14.13
C ILE A 103 -7.47 17.57 -14.45
N GLY A 104 -6.22 17.13 -14.39
CA GLY A 104 -5.84 15.73 -14.52
C GLY A 104 -6.17 14.97 -13.24
N TYR A 105 -6.68 13.74 -13.34
CA TYR A 105 -6.94 12.87 -12.20
C TYR A 105 -6.42 11.46 -12.48
N VAL A 106 -5.51 10.96 -11.66
CA VAL A 106 -4.99 9.59 -11.71
C VAL A 106 -5.59 8.81 -10.56
N MET A 107 -6.29 7.72 -10.89
CA MET A 107 -6.97 6.87 -9.92
C MET A 107 -6.00 5.86 -9.27
N GLN A 108 -6.40 5.35 -8.11
CA GLN A 108 -5.68 4.31 -7.38
C GLN A 108 -5.58 2.99 -8.18
N ASP A 109 -6.68 2.62 -8.85
CA ASP A 109 -6.74 1.42 -9.70
C ASP A 109 -6.54 1.80 -11.18
N PRO A 110 -5.41 1.43 -11.79
CA PRO A 110 -5.15 1.77 -13.18
C PRO A 110 -6.11 1.07 -14.16
N ASP A 111 -6.58 -0.13 -13.85
CA ASP A 111 -7.50 -0.87 -14.72
C ASP A 111 -8.90 -0.23 -14.76
N ALA A 112 -9.31 0.43 -13.67
CA ALA A 112 -10.57 1.16 -13.62
C ALA A 112 -10.56 2.46 -14.46
N GLN A 113 -9.38 2.97 -14.83
CA GLN A 113 -9.21 4.22 -15.56
C GLN A 113 -8.99 4.02 -17.05
N ILE A 114 -8.32 2.96 -17.46
CA ILE A 114 -8.02 2.65 -18.87
C ILE A 114 -9.31 2.28 -19.62
N VAL A 115 -9.52 2.91 -20.78
CA VAL A 115 -10.76 2.77 -21.58
C VAL A 115 -10.51 1.94 -22.83
N THR A 116 -9.32 2.01 -23.43
CA THR A 116 -9.02 1.39 -24.72
C THR A 116 -8.22 0.10 -24.57
N ASP A 117 -8.17 -0.69 -25.63
CA ASP A 117 -7.45 -1.97 -25.69
C ASP A 117 -5.98 -1.83 -26.11
N LYS A 118 -5.58 -0.69 -26.73
CA LYS A 118 -4.24 -0.43 -27.25
C LYS A 118 -3.58 0.76 -26.58
N VAL A 119 -2.30 0.65 -26.30
CA VAL A 119 -1.49 1.70 -25.68
C VAL A 119 -1.54 3.02 -26.44
N TRP A 120 -1.29 2.98 -27.76
CA TRP A 120 -1.31 4.20 -28.58
C TRP A 120 -2.68 4.88 -28.62
N HIS A 121 -3.75 4.08 -28.54
CA HIS A 121 -5.12 4.59 -28.54
C HIS A 121 -5.46 5.24 -27.21
N GLU A 122 -5.04 4.64 -26.09
CA GLU A 122 -5.20 5.24 -24.75
C GLU A 122 -4.51 6.61 -24.66
N LEU A 123 -3.29 6.75 -25.20
CA LEU A 123 -2.60 8.04 -25.27
C LEU A 123 -3.35 9.09 -26.11
N ALA A 124 -4.07 8.66 -27.15
CA ALA A 124 -4.82 9.56 -28.03
C ALA A 124 -6.24 9.88 -27.53
N PHE A 125 -6.83 9.00 -26.70
CA PHE A 125 -8.25 9.02 -26.33
C PHE A 125 -8.73 10.37 -25.75
N GLY A 126 -7.99 10.93 -24.80
CA GLY A 126 -8.29 12.23 -24.20
C GLY A 126 -8.24 13.37 -25.21
N LEU A 127 -7.25 13.36 -26.10
CA LEU A 127 -7.05 14.36 -27.14
C LEU A 127 -8.16 14.32 -28.19
N GLU A 128 -8.58 13.10 -28.58
CA GLU A 128 -9.67 12.85 -29.50
C GLU A 128 -11.00 13.36 -28.91
N SER A 129 -11.26 13.05 -27.64
CA SER A 129 -12.44 13.51 -26.91
C SER A 129 -12.50 15.05 -26.80
N LEU A 130 -11.34 15.71 -26.73
CA LEU A 130 -11.23 17.17 -26.79
C LEU A 130 -11.32 17.73 -28.22
N GLY A 131 -11.48 16.89 -29.25
CA GLY A 131 -11.61 17.31 -30.64
C GLY A 131 -10.35 17.94 -31.22
N MET A 132 -9.16 17.49 -30.79
CA MET A 132 -7.89 17.92 -31.34
C MET A 132 -7.73 17.45 -32.79
N ASP A 133 -7.13 18.25 -33.66
CA ASP A 133 -6.87 17.84 -35.03
C ASP A 133 -5.85 16.69 -35.11
N GLN A 134 -5.96 15.85 -36.14
CA GLN A 134 -5.19 14.61 -36.26
C GLN A 134 -3.66 14.85 -36.29
N LYS A 135 -3.20 15.96 -36.86
CA LYS A 135 -1.76 16.26 -36.98
C LYS A 135 -1.18 16.66 -35.62
N ALA A 136 -1.90 17.52 -34.89
CA ALA A 136 -1.52 17.94 -33.54
C ALA A 136 -1.58 16.76 -32.56
N MET A 137 -2.62 15.90 -32.67
CA MET A 137 -2.76 14.69 -31.86
C MET A 137 -1.58 13.72 -32.06
N ARG A 138 -1.19 13.46 -33.33
CA ARG A 138 -0.03 12.58 -33.62
C ARG A 138 1.25 13.11 -33.02
N LEU A 139 1.48 14.41 -33.10
CA LEU A 139 2.65 15.05 -32.52
C LEU A 139 2.65 14.89 -31.00
N ARG A 140 1.52 15.17 -30.35
CA ARG A 140 1.38 15.07 -28.90
C ARG A 140 1.54 13.64 -28.38
N VAL A 141 0.95 12.65 -29.05
CA VAL A 141 1.09 11.24 -28.71
C VAL A 141 2.55 10.78 -28.85
N ALA A 142 3.24 11.20 -29.92
CA ALA A 142 4.65 10.87 -30.11
C ALA A 142 5.55 11.51 -29.05
N GLU A 143 5.27 12.77 -28.68
CA GLU A 143 5.95 13.49 -27.61
C GLU A 143 5.79 12.74 -26.26
N MET A 144 4.55 12.39 -25.89
CA MET A 144 4.27 11.66 -24.66
C MET A 144 4.89 10.27 -24.65
N ALA A 145 4.77 9.53 -25.74
CA ALA A 145 5.40 8.21 -25.87
C ALA A 145 6.93 8.30 -25.67
N SER A 146 7.54 9.35 -26.19
CA SER A 146 8.98 9.59 -26.03
C SER A 146 9.37 10.01 -24.62
N TYR A 147 8.63 10.96 -24.03
CA TYR A 147 8.90 11.48 -22.69
C TYR A 147 8.78 10.41 -21.59
N PHE A 148 7.76 9.54 -21.69
CA PHE A 148 7.48 8.47 -20.74
C PHE A 148 8.15 7.13 -21.07
N GLY A 149 8.96 7.04 -22.15
CA GLY A 149 9.65 5.81 -22.53
C GLY A 149 8.72 4.67 -22.97
N ILE A 150 7.60 5.01 -23.63
CA ILE A 150 6.54 4.06 -24.02
C ILE A 150 6.83 3.39 -25.38
N GLN A 151 7.87 3.80 -26.11
CA GLN A 151 8.12 3.40 -27.51
C GLN A 151 8.14 1.89 -27.70
N ASP A 152 8.78 1.12 -26.81
CA ASP A 152 8.97 -0.34 -26.96
C ASP A 152 7.67 -1.13 -26.81
N TRP A 153 6.66 -0.54 -26.20
CA TRP A 153 5.36 -1.18 -25.98
C TRP A 153 4.17 -0.38 -26.51
N PHE A 154 4.45 0.63 -27.37
CA PHE A 154 3.47 1.54 -27.96
C PHE A 154 2.32 0.83 -28.70
N TYR A 155 2.62 -0.28 -29.39
CA TYR A 155 1.64 -1.06 -30.17
C TYR A 155 1.06 -2.25 -29.41
N LYS A 156 1.48 -2.48 -28.16
CA LYS A 156 0.96 -3.61 -27.36
C LYS A 156 -0.50 -3.41 -26.98
N ASP A 157 -1.14 -4.53 -26.65
CA ASP A 157 -2.42 -4.54 -25.95
C ASP A 157 -2.20 -4.12 -24.49
N VAL A 158 -3.13 -3.32 -23.96
CA VAL A 158 -3.09 -2.87 -22.55
C VAL A 158 -3.08 -4.05 -21.58
N GLY A 159 -3.80 -5.14 -21.92
CA GLY A 159 -3.82 -6.37 -21.11
C GLY A 159 -2.46 -7.07 -20.97
N GLN A 160 -1.48 -6.73 -21.80
CA GLN A 160 -0.12 -7.28 -21.73
C GLN A 160 0.83 -6.46 -20.85
N LEU A 161 0.37 -5.32 -20.33
CA LEU A 161 1.16 -4.41 -19.53
C LEU A 161 1.20 -4.86 -18.07
N SER A 162 2.33 -4.61 -17.42
CA SER A 162 2.43 -4.69 -15.96
C SER A 162 1.63 -3.56 -15.28
N GLY A 163 1.28 -3.71 -14.00
CA GLY A 163 0.59 -2.66 -13.23
C GLY A 163 1.33 -1.32 -13.26
N GLY A 164 2.66 -1.32 -13.17
CA GLY A 164 3.47 -0.11 -13.27
C GLY A 164 3.41 0.54 -14.66
N GLN A 165 3.42 -0.26 -15.73
CA GLN A 165 3.26 0.24 -17.09
C GLN A 165 1.86 0.81 -17.33
N LYS A 166 0.81 0.19 -16.78
CA LYS A 166 -0.57 0.71 -16.85
C LYS A 166 -0.69 2.06 -16.12
N GLN A 167 -0.12 2.17 -14.94
CA GLN A 167 -0.15 3.43 -14.19
C GLN A 167 0.64 4.55 -14.90
N LEU A 168 1.78 4.21 -15.48
CA LEU A 168 2.55 5.15 -16.29
C LEU A 168 1.80 5.57 -17.57
N LEU A 169 1.05 4.64 -18.20
CA LEU A 169 0.19 4.93 -19.34
C LEU A 169 -0.94 5.90 -18.96
N ASN A 170 -1.60 5.69 -17.81
CA ASN A 170 -2.62 6.60 -17.28
C ASN A 170 -2.06 8.01 -17.07
N LEU A 171 -0.89 8.11 -16.45
CA LEU A 171 -0.21 9.39 -16.26
C LEU A 171 0.09 10.05 -17.62
N ALA A 172 0.64 9.30 -18.58
CA ALA A 172 1.00 9.80 -19.89
C ALA A 172 -0.22 10.27 -20.71
N SER A 173 -1.33 9.54 -20.65
CA SER A 173 -2.59 9.90 -21.35
C SER A 173 -3.20 11.19 -20.80
N ILE A 174 -3.13 11.40 -19.48
CA ILE A 174 -3.56 12.64 -18.84
C ILE A 174 -2.62 13.78 -19.18
N MET A 175 -1.31 13.58 -19.10
CA MET A 175 -0.31 14.60 -19.42
C MET A 175 -0.34 15.00 -20.90
N ALA A 176 -0.85 14.15 -21.80
CA ALA A 176 -1.09 14.50 -23.18
C ALA A 176 -2.02 15.71 -23.34
N MET A 177 -2.98 15.89 -22.43
CA MET A 177 -3.90 17.03 -22.41
C MET A 177 -3.28 18.31 -21.83
N GLN A 178 -2.08 18.26 -21.22
CA GLN A 178 -1.37 19.36 -20.56
C GLN A 178 -2.21 20.03 -19.46
N PRO A 179 -2.59 19.31 -18.41
CA PRO A 179 -3.38 19.87 -17.32
C PRO A 179 -2.57 20.91 -16.52
N ASP A 180 -3.26 21.89 -15.93
CA ASP A 180 -2.67 22.85 -15.00
C ASP A 180 -2.39 22.20 -13.64
N VAL A 181 -3.24 21.27 -13.25
CA VAL A 181 -3.12 20.51 -12.00
C VAL A 181 -3.30 19.03 -12.27
N LEU A 182 -2.48 18.24 -11.59
CA LEU A 182 -2.52 16.79 -11.59
C LEU A 182 -2.86 16.30 -10.17
N ILE A 183 -4.03 15.68 -10.03
CA ILE A 183 -4.49 15.06 -8.81
C ILE A 183 -4.19 13.57 -8.89
N LEU A 184 -3.49 13.03 -7.88
CA LEU A 184 -3.11 11.62 -7.83
C LEU A 184 -3.60 10.99 -6.52
N ASP A 185 -4.50 10.03 -6.64
CA ASP A 185 -5.10 9.36 -5.50
C ASP A 185 -4.43 7.99 -5.28
N GLU A 186 -3.47 7.93 -4.35
CA GLU A 186 -2.67 6.75 -4.02
C GLU A 186 -2.08 6.02 -5.26
N PRO A 187 -1.40 6.73 -6.16
CA PRO A 187 -1.03 6.19 -7.48
C PRO A 187 -0.02 5.04 -7.40
N THR A 188 0.72 4.89 -6.29
CA THR A 188 1.73 3.84 -6.15
C THR A 188 1.25 2.62 -5.37
N SER A 189 0.01 2.61 -4.89
CA SER A 189 -0.55 1.55 -4.03
C SER A 189 -0.48 0.14 -4.66
N GLN A 190 -0.50 0.06 -5.99
CA GLN A 190 -0.44 -1.19 -6.73
C GLN A 190 0.95 -1.53 -7.29
N LEU A 191 1.95 -0.65 -7.09
CA LEU A 191 3.27 -0.76 -7.67
C LEU A 191 4.26 -1.46 -6.72
N ASP A 192 5.26 -2.14 -7.30
CA ASP A 192 6.41 -2.54 -6.52
C ASP A 192 7.30 -1.33 -6.15
N PRO A 193 8.22 -1.46 -5.19
CA PRO A 193 9.03 -0.34 -4.73
C PRO A 193 9.83 0.37 -5.82
N ILE A 194 10.31 -0.36 -6.82
CA ILE A 194 11.11 0.21 -7.92
C ILE A 194 10.21 1.02 -8.86
N ALA A 195 9.11 0.41 -9.31
CA ALA A 195 8.13 1.08 -10.17
C ALA A 195 7.48 2.28 -9.45
N ALA A 196 7.24 2.19 -8.14
CA ALA A 196 6.72 3.29 -7.33
C ALA A 196 7.70 4.47 -7.28
N ALA A 197 8.98 4.20 -7.01
CA ALA A 197 10.02 5.24 -6.99
C ALA A 197 10.17 5.91 -8.37
N ASP A 198 10.20 5.14 -9.46
CA ASP A 198 10.29 5.66 -10.82
C ASP A 198 9.06 6.51 -11.19
N PHE A 199 7.87 6.08 -10.79
CA PHE A 199 6.63 6.84 -10.99
C PHE A 199 6.66 8.18 -10.24
N LEU A 200 6.99 8.18 -8.95
CA LEU A 200 7.07 9.40 -8.12
C LEU A 200 8.15 10.37 -8.62
N ASN A 201 9.31 9.84 -9.05
CA ASN A 201 10.35 10.64 -9.69
C ASN A 201 9.85 11.29 -10.98
N THR A 202 9.06 10.57 -11.78
CA THR A 202 8.45 11.11 -13.01
C THR A 202 7.45 12.22 -12.68
N VAL A 203 6.60 12.05 -11.65
CA VAL A 203 5.66 13.08 -11.17
C VAL A 203 6.43 14.31 -10.68
N ARG A 204 7.51 14.10 -9.91
CA ARG A 204 8.36 15.22 -9.45
C ARG A 204 9.00 15.98 -10.62
N LYS A 205 9.48 15.27 -11.63
CA LYS A 205 10.03 15.85 -12.85
C LYS A 205 9.00 16.69 -13.61
N ILE A 206 7.77 16.20 -13.76
CA ILE A 206 6.65 16.94 -14.35
C ILE A 206 6.41 18.26 -13.59
N ASN A 207 6.36 18.24 -12.27
CA ASN A 207 6.19 19.44 -11.47
C ASN A 207 7.33 20.44 -11.69
N LEU A 208 8.59 20.00 -11.62
CA LEU A 208 9.77 20.87 -11.72
C LEU A 208 10.01 21.42 -13.13
N GLU A 209 9.77 20.62 -14.17
CA GLU A 209 10.08 21.01 -15.55
C GLU A 209 8.91 21.70 -16.26
N LEU A 210 7.67 21.30 -15.94
CA LEU A 210 6.47 21.84 -16.60
C LEU A 210 5.70 22.83 -15.73
N GLY A 211 6.02 22.93 -14.42
CA GLY A 211 5.30 23.79 -13.49
C GLY A 211 3.88 23.32 -13.19
N THR A 212 3.55 22.06 -13.51
CA THR A 212 2.22 21.49 -13.22
C THR A 212 2.03 21.39 -11.71
N THR A 213 0.91 21.90 -11.20
CA THR A 213 0.54 21.77 -9.79
C THR A 213 0.26 20.31 -9.46
N ILE A 214 0.78 19.80 -8.35
CA ILE A 214 0.57 18.42 -7.93
C ILE A 214 -0.19 18.38 -6.61
N LEU A 215 -1.28 17.62 -6.58
CA LEU A 215 -2.00 17.28 -5.35
C LEU A 215 -2.06 15.76 -5.26
N ILE A 216 -1.31 15.17 -4.32
CA ILE A 216 -1.12 13.72 -4.26
C ILE A 216 -1.41 13.17 -2.87
N THR A 217 -2.07 12.01 -2.82
CA THR A 217 -2.18 11.19 -1.60
C THR A 217 -1.26 9.99 -1.70
N GLU A 218 -0.61 9.63 -0.59
CA GLU A 218 0.19 8.41 -0.48
C GLU A 218 0.20 7.86 0.94
N HIS A 219 0.32 6.53 1.07
CA HIS A 219 0.52 5.85 2.34
C HIS A 219 2.00 5.62 2.66
N ARG A 220 2.83 5.44 1.64
CA ARG A 220 4.28 5.22 1.76
C ARG A 220 5.00 6.55 1.71
N LEU A 221 5.16 7.19 2.86
CA LEU A 221 5.71 8.55 2.94
C LEU A 221 7.23 8.60 2.73
N GLU A 222 7.94 7.48 2.87
CA GLU A 222 9.41 7.42 2.76
C GLU A 222 9.94 8.00 1.44
N ASP A 223 9.26 7.71 0.34
CA ASP A 223 9.74 8.04 -1.00
C ASP A 223 9.25 9.41 -1.50
N ILE A 224 8.23 10.01 -0.87
CA ILE A 224 7.56 11.21 -1.36
C ILE A 224 7.66 12.42 -0.43
N TYR A 225 7.77 12.18 0.88
CA TYR A 225 7.64 13.23 1.90
C TYR A 225 8.63 14.38 1.71
N HIS A 226 9.86 14.04 1.38
CA HIS A 226 10.93 15.02 1.13
C HIS A 226 10.78 15.81 -0.17
N ALA A 227 9.97 15.32 -1.12
CA ALA A 227 9.74 15.92 -2.42
C ALA A 227 8.61 16.97 -2.39
N ALA A 228 7.74 16.93 -1.37
CA ALA A 228 6.64 17.87 -1.23
C ALA A 228 7.13 19.26 -0.79
N ASP A 229 6.57 20.30 -1.40
CA ASP A 229 6.76 21.67 -0.94
C ASP A 229 5.94 21.89 0.34
N ARG A 230 4.77 21.23 0.40
CA ARG A 230 3.81 21.35 1.51
C ARG A 230 3.14 20.02 1.80
N VAL A 231 2.93 19.76 3.07
CA VAL A 231 2.24 18.58 3.59
C VAL A 231 1.00 18.99 4.35
N VAL A 232 -0.12 18.39 3.99
CA VAL A 232 -1.43 18.58 4.66
C VAL A 232 -1.81 17.26 5.32
N VAL A 233 -2.00 17.26 6.62
CA VAL A 233 -2.42 16.08 7.38
C VAL A 233 -3.91 16.18 7.67
N MET A 234 -4.66 15.17 7.25
CA MET A 234 -6.07 15.03 7.59
C MET A 234 -6.29 14.01 8.69
N ASP A 235 -7.19 14.32 9.60
CA ASP A 235 -7.71 13.38 10.58
C ASP A 235 -9.21 13.62 10.79
N GLN A 236 -10.00 12.54 10.87
CA GLN A 236 -11.45 12.57 11.11
C GLN A 236 -12.23 13.62 10.25
N GLY A 237 -11.87 13.73 8.98
CA GLY A 237 -12.54 14.64 8.06
C GLY A 237 -12.12 16.11 8.14
N GLN A 238 -11.11 16.44 8.94
CA GLN A 238 -10.59 17.80 9.14
C GLN A 238 -9.11 17.90 8.75
N ILE A 239 -8.63 19.11 8.46
CA ILE A 239 -7.20 19.39 8.34
C ILE A 239 -6.65 19.58 9.76
N LEU A 240 -5.77 18.67 10.17
CA LEU A 240 -5.11 18.70 11.47
C LEU A 240 -3.95 19.69 11.49
N THR A 241 -3.15 19.69 10.45
CA THR A 241 -1.99 20.58 10.27
C THR A 241 -1.63 20.71 8.79
N ASP A 242 -1.00 21.81 8.48
CA ASP A 242 -0.62 22.20 7.13
C ASP A 242 0.66 23.05 7.21
N GLY A 243 1.68 22.68 6.45
CA GLY A 243 2.96 23.37 6.46
C GLY A 243 4.06 22.65 5.69
N THR A 244 5.29 23.12 5.82
CA THR A 244 6.45 22.42 5.24
C THR A 244 6.64 21.06 5.88
N PRO A 245 7.26 20.08 5.20
CA PRO A 245 7.48 18.74 5.75
C PRO A 245 8.09 18.74 7.16
N ARG A 246 9.07 19.60 7.42
CA ARG A 246 9.71 19.69 8.75
C ARG A 246 8.79 20.26 9.83
N GLN A 247 7.98 21.27 9.48
CA GLN A 247 7.00 21.85 10.43
C GLN A 247 5.93 20.84 10.81
N VAL A 248 5.45 20.05 9.86
CA VAL A 248 4.44 19.02 10.11
C VAL A 248 5.00 17.90 10.98
N CYS A 249 6.24 17.46 10.76
CA CYS A 249 6.88 16.47 11.63
C CYS A 249 6.99 16.96 13.07
N ASP A 250 7.43 18.19 13.29
CA ASP A 250 7.56 18.81 14.61
C ASP A 250 6.20 18.94 15.31
N PHE A 251 5.17 19.35 14.57
CA PHE A 251 3.81 19.44 15.08
C PHE A 251 3.28 18.08 15.54
N LEU A 252 3.42 17.03 14.71
CA LEU A 252 2.94 15.69 15.02
C LEU A 252 3.68 15.08 16.22
N GLN A 253 5.00 15.28 16.28
CA GLN A 253 5.82 14.79 17.38
C GLN A 253 5.45 15.47 18.71
N ARG A 254 5.34 16.80 18.75
CA ARG A 254 4.99 17.55 19.98
C ARG A 254 3.61 17.21 20.52
N ARG A 255 2.69 16.79 19.65
CA ARG A 255 1.34 16.35 20.04
C ARG A 255 1.24 14.86 20.31
N GLU A 256 2.35 14.14 20.18
CA GLU A 256 2.38 12.66 20.27
C GLU A 256 1.28 12.03 19.39
N HIS A 257 1.04 12.64 18.23
CA HIS A 257 -0.03 12.20 17.34
C HIS A 257 0.36 10.90 16.65
N GLU A 258 -0.57 9.95 16.58
CA GLU A 258 -0.31 8.62 16.01
C GLU A 258 0.29 8.68 14.59
N MET A 259 -0.11 9.68 13.77
CA MET A 259 0.46 9.88 12.42
C MET A 259 1.98 10.03 12.41
N PHE A 260 2.62 10.36 13.56
CA PHE A 260 4.06 10.42 13.65
C PHE A 260 4.73 9.06 13.34
N THR A 261 4.08 7.95 13.66
CA THR A 261 4.60 6.59 13.36
C THR A 261 4.62 6.25 11.87
N ALA A 262 3.92 7.04 11.04
CA ALA A 262 3.93 6.90 9.58
C ALA A 262 5.00 7.78 8.91
N MET A 263 5.69 8.65 9.66
CA MET A 263 6.74 9.53 9.11
C MET A 263 7.96 8.73 8.66
N PRO A 264 8.78 9.28 7.74
CA PRO A 264 10.01 8.64 7.28
C PRO A 264 10.95 8.22 8.41
N ALA A 265 11.65 7.09 8.26
CA ALA A 265 12.56 6.55 9.26
C ALA A 265 13.61 7.57 9.78
N PRO A 266 14.23 8.43 8.95
CA PRO A 266 15.15 9.47 9.43
C PRO A 266 14.50 10.44 10.42
N VAL A 267 13.23 10.81 10.18
CA VAL A 267 12.45 11.68 11.07
C VAL A 267 12.21 11.01 12.42
N GLN A 268 11.75 9.75 12.38
CA GLN A 268 11.47 8.99 13.60
C GLN A 268 12.74 8.80 14.45
N VAL A 269 13.87 8.46 13.82
CA VAL A 269 15.16 8.33 14.51
C VAL A 269 15.59 9.66 15.12
N TYR A 270 15.50 10.77 14.37
CA TYR A 270 15.89 12.10 14.85
C TYR A 270 15.18 12.47 16.15
N TYR A 271 13.85 12.41 16.17
CA TYR A 271 13.08 12.72 17.35
C TYR A 271 13.19 11.64 18.45
N GLY A 272 13.44 10.40 18.08
CA GLY A 272 13.66 9.30 19.02
C GLY A 272 14.93 9.42 19.85
N ILE A 273 15.92 10.20 19.39
CA ILE A 273 17.18 10.46 20.10
C ILE A 273 17.34 11.91 20.58
N ASP A 274 16.23 12.55 20.94
CA ASP A 274 16.15 13.90 21.48
C ASP A 274 16.44 15.03 20.48
N GLY A 275 16.14 14.86 19.20
CA GLY A 275 16.13 15.93 18.22
C GLY A 275 15.10 17.01 18.60
N VAL A 276 15.53 18.26 18.71
CA VAL A 276 14.68 19.35 19.23
C VAL A 276 14.35 20.41 18.17
N ALA A 277 15.26 20.66 17.24
CA ALA A 277 15.10 21.73 16.26
C ALA A 277 14.50 21.20 14.94
N ALA A 278 13.28 21.60 14.63
CA ALA A 278 12.58 21.18 13.39
C ALA A 278 13.41 21.43 12.13
N GLU A 279 14.16 22.54 12.08
CA GLU A 279 15.01 22.93 10.95
C GLU A 279 16.09 21.89 10.60
N ASN A 280 16.59 21.17 11.62
CA ASN A 280 17.63 20.17 11.50
C ASN A 280 17.10 18.74 11.29
N CYS A 281 15.77 18.56 11.26
CA CYS A 281 15.16 17.26 11.10
C CYS A 281 15.49 16.68 9.70
N PRO A 282 16.14 15.50 9.61
CA PRO A 282 16.45 14.88 8.34
C PRO A 282 15.18 14.28 7.73
N LEU A 283 14.94 14.56 6.44
CA LEU A 283 13.80 14.04 5.70
C LEU A 283 14.16 12.85 4.79
N THR A 284 15.44 12.69 4.49
CA THR A 284 15.94 11.64 3.59
C THR A 284 16.95 10.73 4.29
N VAL A 285 17.10 9.51 3.78
CA VAL A 285 18.15 8.58 4.24
C VAL A 285 19.55 9.24 4.18
N ARG A 286 19.83 10.04 3.15
CA ARG A 286 21.10 10.77 3.02
C ARG A 286 21.28 11.80 4.14
N GLU A 287 20.27 12.61 4.43
CA GLU A 287 20.30 13.57 5.53
C GLU A 287 20.43 12.86 6.88
N GLY A 288 19.67 11.77 7.09
CA GLY A 288 19.76 10.94 8.28
C GLY A 288 21.15 10.33 8.50
N ARG A 289 21.78 9.87 7.43
CA ARG A 289 23.17 9.39 7.48
C ARG A 289 24.14 10.49 7.90
N SER A 290 24.00 11.69 7.33
CA SER A 290 24.82 12.85 7.69
C SER A 290 24.59 13.26 9.14
N PHE A 291 23.35 13.24 9.60
CA PHE A 291 22.98 13.50 10.99
C PHE A 291 23.67 12.52 11.95
N LEU A 292 23.56 11.20 11.71
CA LEU A 292 24.21 10.19 12.55
C LEU A 292 25.73 10.33 12.54
N SER A 293 26.33 10.61 11.39
CA SER A 293 27.78 10.86 11.30
C SER A 293 28.21 12.07 12.14
N GLY A 294 27.39 13.13 12.16
CA GLY A 294 27.60 14.31 13.01
C GLY A 294 27.40 14.00 14.50
N PHE A 295 26.39 13.21 14.84
CA PHE A 295 26.07 12.82 16.22
C PHE A 295 27.20 12.01 16.87
N PHE A 296 27.89 11.18 16.11
CA PHE A 296 29.05 10.37 16.54
C PHE A 296 30.40 10.95 16.11
N ALA A 297 30.44 12.22 15.72
CA ALA A 297 31.70 12.85 15.29
C ALA A 297 32.80 12.74 16.36
N GLY A 298 33.97 12.25 15.97
CA GLY A 298 35.12 12.04 16.86
C GLY A 298 35.10 10.75 17.68
N ARG A 299 34.13 9.86 17.48
CA ARG A 299 34.10 8.52 18.06
C ARG A 299 34.48 7.48 17.00
N ASP A 300 35.23 6.47 17.41
CA ASP A 300 35.51 5.34 16.53
C ASP A 300 34.28 4.42 16.47
N PRO A 301 33.69 4.17 15.27
CA PRO A 301 32.56 3.27 15.12
C PRO A 301 32.81 1.85 15.69
N GLU A 302 34.04 1.36 15.66
CA GLU A 302 34.41 0.04 16.22
C GLU A 302 34.36 0.02 17.76
N SER A 303 34.41 1.19 18.41
CA SER A 303 34.32 1.30 19.87
C SER A 303 32.87 1.40 20.37
N LEU A 304 31.90 1.57 19.47
CA LEU A 304 30.49 1.71 19.82
C LEU A 304 29.85 0.35 20.12
N ALA A 305 28.98 0.28 21.12
CA ALA A 305 28.19 -0.92 21.38
C ALA A 305 27.29 -1.24 20.17
N GLN A 306 27.43 -2.43 19.63
CA GLN A 306 26.68 -2.93 18.46
C GLN A 306 25.56 -3.89 18.87
N GLU A 307 25.53 -4.31 20.14
CA GLU A 307 24.54 -5.27 20.64
C GLU A 307 23.20 -4.59 20.87
N ILE A 308 22.21 -5.09 20.15
CA ILE A 308 20.79 -4.77 20.36
C ILE A 308 20.27 -5.82 21.34
N GLU A 309 19.56 -5.43 22.39
CA GLU A 309 18.84 -6.40 23.19
C GLU A 309 17.82 -7.09 22.27
N VAL A 310 18.03 -8.41 22.08
CA VAL A 310 17.11 -9.22 21.27
C VAL A 310 15.74 -9.08 21.93
N SER A 311 14.93 -8.19 21.38
CA SER A 311 13.57 -8.03 21.85
C SER A 311 12.81 -9.33 21.53
N ASP A 312 11.77 -9.68 22.32
CA ASP A 312 10.85 -10.80 22.10
C ASP A 312 10.09 -10.74 20.76
N ARG A 313 10.64 -10.01 19.77
CA ARG A 313 10.00 -9.77 18.47
C ARG A 313 10.03 -10.99 17.56
N HIS A 314 11.11 -11.77 17.64
CA HIS A 314 11.36 -12.92 16.75
C HIS A 314 11.67 -14.17 17.56
N LYS A 315 11.34 -15.33 17.00
CA LYS A 315 11.81 -16.60 17.56
C LYS A 315 13.33 -16.69 17.45
N SER A 316 13.98 -17.25 18.46
CA SER A 316 15.42 -17.48 18.42
C SER A 316 15.80 -18.48 17.31
N GLU A 317 17.01 -18.36 16.75
CA GLU A 317 17.50 -19.31 15.74
C GLU A 317 17.46 -20.75 16.24
N GLY A 318 17.81 -20.99 17.50
CA GLY A 318 17.78 -22.32 18.08
C GLY A 318 16.37 -22.91 18.22
N GLU A 319 15.35 -22.08 18.45
CA GLU A 319 13.96 -22.52 18.44
C GLU A 319 13.49 -22.88 17.03
N LEU A 320 13.88 -22.09 16.02
CA LEU A 320 13.52 -22.33 14.63
C LEU A 320 14.18 -23.59 14.06
N GLU A 321 15.48 -23.80 14.36
CA GLU A 321 16.23 -24.97 13.90
C GLU A 321 15.72 -26.30 14.50
N ASN A 322 15.19 -26.27 15.72
CA ASN A 322 14.66 -27.44 16.41
C ASN A 322 13.16 -27.68 16.17
N SER A 323 12.46 -26.77 15.48
CA SER A 323 11.03 -26.90 15.18
C SER A 323 10.80 -27.90 14.04
N PRO A 324 9.75 -28.73 14.10
CA PRO A 324 9.35 -29.55 12.96
C PRO A 324 9.04 -28.66 11.75
N LEU A 325 9.16 -29.22 10.54
CA LEU A 325 8.93 -28.49 9.31
C LEU A 325 7.44 -28.56 8.91
N SER A 326 6.82 -27.41 8.71
CA SER A 326 5.44 -27.28 8.25
C SER A 326 5.33 -27.44 6.74
N ILE A 327 6.25 -26.82 6.00
CA ILE A 327 6.31 -26.88 4.54
C ILE A 327 7.72 -27.26 4.11
N VAL A 328 7.81 -28.24 3.18
CA VAL A 328 9.08 -28.62 2.54
C VAL A 328 8.88 -28.67 1.04
N MET A 329 9.68 -27.93 0.29
CA MET A 329 9.77 -28.01 -1.17
C MET A 329 11.17 -28.53 -1.54
N LYS A 330 11.25 -29.52 -2.44
CA LYS A 330 12.53 -30.10 -2.92
C LYS A 330 12.56 -30.16 -4.43
N GLU A 331 13.52 -29.43 -5.00
CA GLU A 331 13.75 -29.32 -6.45
C GLU A 331 12.47 -29.04 -7.26
N VAL A 332 11.64 -28.09 -6.84
CA VAL A 332 10.33 -27.83 -7.45
C VAL A 332 10.47 -26.99 -8.72
N TRP A 333 10.00 -27.54 -9.85
CA TRP A 333 10.00 -26.90 -11.15
C TRP A 333 8.57 -26.76 -11.68
N PHE A 334 8.25 -25.56 -12.20
CA PHE A 334 6.92 -25.28 -12.74
C PHE A 334 6.98 -24.30 -13.92
N ARG A 335 6.13 -24.54 -14.92
CA ARG A 335 5.80 -23.63 -16.03
C ARG A 335 4.31 -23.73 -16.32
N TYR A 336 3.74 -22.65 -16.82
CA TYR A 336 2.31 -22.63 -17.14
C TYR A 336 1.97 -23.46 -18.37
N GLU A 337 2.79 -23.38 -19.43
CA GLU A 337 2.63 -24.12 -20.69
C GLU A 337 3.96 -24.79 -21.08
N LYS A 338 3.89 -25.83 -21.92
CA LYS A 338 5.10 -26.61 -22.33
C LYS A 338 6.18 -25.77 -22.98
N ASP A 339 5.76 -24.76 -23.76
CA ASP A 339 6.66 -23.93 -24.58
C ASP A 339 7.00 -22.58 -23.91
N THR A 340 6.55 -22.36 -22.65
CA THR A 340 6.88 -21.15 -21.89
C THR A 340 8.09 -21.38 -21.00
N PRO A 341 8.85 -20.32 -20.66
CA PRO A 341 9.94 -20.41 -19.69
C PRO A 341 9.47 -20.93 -18.34
N ASP A 342 10.38 -21.63 -17.63
CA ASP A 342 10.12 -22.06 -16.26
C ASP A 342 9.98 -20.85 -15.33
N VAL A 343 8.89 -20.84 -14.56
CA VAL A 343 8.60 -19.82 -13.54
C VAL A 343 9.17 -20.22 -12.20
N LEU A 344 9.14 -21.51 -11.85
CA LEU A 344 9.88 -22.07 -10.72
C LEU A 344 11.01 -22.95 -11.24
N ARG A 345 12.22 -22.74 -10.71
CA ARG A 345 13.46 -23.36 -11.21
C ARG A 345 14.22 -24.03 -10.08
N GLY A 346 13.80 -25.24 -9.73
CA GLY A 346 14.46 -26.01 -8.67
C GLY A 346 14.34 -25.34 -7.30
N VAL A 347 13.13 -24.98 -6.91
CA VAL A 347 12.90 -24.33 -5.61
C VAL A 347 13.09 -25.34 -4.49
N ASP A 348 14.07 -25.05 -3.61
CA ASP A 348 14.28 -25.71 -2.32
C ASP A 348 13.88 -24.74 -1.21
N LEU A 349 12.99 -25.17 -0.31
CA LEU A 349 12.48 -24.36 0.78
C LEU A 349 12.03 -25.23 1.94
N GLU A 350 12.45 -24.85 3.15
CA GLU A 350 12.03 -25.46 4.40
C GLU A 350 11.49 -24.39 5.35
N ILE A 351 10.27 -24.55 5.84
CA ILE A 351 9.60 -23.59 6.71
C ILE A 351 9.26 -24.27 8.04
N PRO A 352 9.81 -23.78 9.16
CA PRO A 352 9.54 -24.29 10.50
C PRO A 352 8.08 -24.03 10.93
N GLN A 353 7.51 -24.94 11.71
CA GLN A 353 6.17 -24.79 12.29
C GLN A 353 6.09 -23.58 13.23
N GLY A 354 4.96 -22.88 13.18
CA GLY A 354 4.68 -21.71 14.01
C GLY A 354 5.66 -20.56 13.78
N SER A 355 6.30 -20.47 12.61
CA SER A 355 7.12 -19.31 12.21
C SER A 355 6.35 -18.37 11.31
N ILE A 356 6.74 -17.09 11.31
CA ILE A 356 6.36 -16.12 10.28
C ILE A 356 7.50 -16.04 9.28
N PHE A 357 7.27 -16.61 8.09
CA PHE A 357 8.24 -16.66 7.00
C PHE A 357 7.88 -15.63 5.92
N ALA A 358 8.76 -14.68 5.65
CA ALA A 358 8.59 -13.68 4.60
C ALA A 358 9.39 -14.05 3.35
N VAL A 359 8.77 -13.93 2.18
CA VAL A 359 9.42 -14.08 0.87
C VAL A 359 9.44 -12.72 0.18
N VAL A 360 10.63 -12.19 -0.04
CA VAL A 360 10.85 -10.91 -0.72
C VAL A 360 11.49 -11.13 -2.10
N GLY A 361 11.31 -10.17 -3.01
CA GLY A 361 11.88 -10.24 -4.37
C GLY A 361 11.10 -9.39 -5.37
N GLY A 362 11.63 -9.18 -6.58
CA GLY A 362 11.02 -8.36 -7.62
C GLY A 362 9.67 -8.90 -8.13
N ASN A 363 8.91 -8.06 -8.83
CA ASN A 363 7.68 -8.50 -9.48
C ASN A 363 7.96 -9.48 -10.64
N GLY A 364 7.02 -10.40 -10.86
CA GLY A 364 7.13 -11.40 -11.95
C GLY A 364 8.18 -12.49 -11.74
N THR A 365 8.86 -12.54 -10.59
CA THR A 365 9.90 -13.56 -10.32
C THR A 365 9.34 -14.96 -10.04
N GLY A 366 8.03 -15.10 -9.71
CA GLY A 366 7.38 -16.39 -9.45
C GLY A 366 6.90 -16.61 -8.01
N LYS A 367 6.96 -15.60 -7.12
CA LYS A 367 6.57 -15.71 -5.70
C LYS A 367 5.12 -16.19 -5.50
N SER A 368 4.15 -15.56 -6.15
CA SER A 368 2.74 -15.97 -6.09
C SER A 368 2.53 -17.37 -6.69
N THR A 369 3.30 -17.73 -7.73
CA THR A 369 3.29 -19.06 -8.32
C THR A 369 3.80 -20.11 -7.34
N MET A 370 4.82 -19.78 -6.53
CA MET A 370 5.30 -20.63 -5.45
C MET A 370 4.19 -20.88 -4.41
N LEU A 371 3.49 -19.84 -3.93
CA LEU A 371 2.35 -20.00 -3.01
C LEU A 371 1.25 -20.87 -3.63
N LYS A 372 0.88 -20.62 -4.89
CA LYS A 372 -0.10 -21.43 -5.63
C LYS A 372 0.36 -22.90 -5.80
N SER A 373 1.67 -23.15 -5.87
CA SER A 373 2.21 -24.51 -5.93
C SER A 373 2.10 -25.21 -4.58
N ILE A 374 2.29 -24.50 -3.47
CA ILE A 374 2.06 -25.03 -2.10
C ILE A 374 0.58 -25.36 -1.91
N CYS A 375 -0.36 -24.57 -2.44
CA CYS A 375 -1.79 -24.86 -2.44
C CYS A 375 -2.20 -26.01 -3.39
N GLY A 376 -1.31 -26.51 -4.25
CA GLY A 376 -1.63 -27.52 -5.24
C GLY A 376 -2.41 -27.00 -6.46
N VAL A 377 -2.63 -25.69 -6.57
CA VAL A 377 -3.26 -25.03 -7.73
C VAL A 377 -2.32 -25.11 -8.94
N CYS A 378 -1.07 -24.75 -8.76
CA CYS A 378 -0.01 -24.92 -9.75
C CYS A 378 0.73 -26.23 -9.49
N ARG A 379 0.51 -27.24 -10.33
CA ARG A 379 1.13 -28.57 -10.14
C ARG A 379 2.52 -28.63 -10.75
N PRO A 380 3.59 -28.80 -9.95
CA PRO A 380 4.96 -28.92 -10.46
C PRO A 380 5.09 -30.16 -11.37
N TYR A 381 5.83 -30.03 -12.47
CA TYR A 381 6.15 -31.16 -13.33
C TYR A 381 7.38 -31.95 -12.85
N ARG A 382 8.19 -31.33 -11.95
CA ARG A 382 9.35 -31.96 -11.29
C ARG A 382 9.44 -31.46 -9.85
N GLY A 383 10.02 -32.26 -8.96
CA GLY A 383 10.18 -31.96 -7.53
C GLY A 383 9.03 -32.52 -6.68
N LYS A 384 9.05 -32.20 -5.40
CA LYS A 384 8.06 -32.69 -4.43
C LYS A 384 7.79 -31.62 -3.38
N ILE A 385 6.54 -31.57 -2.90
CA ILE A 385 6.10 -30.67 -1.83
C ILE A 385 5.48 -31.51 -0.71
N TRP A 386 5.85 -31.21 0.53
CA TRP A 386 5.25 -31.79 1.73
C TRP A 386 4.63 -30.67 2.57
N ILE A 387 3.46 -30.94 3.10
CA ILE A 387 2.71 -30.09 4.01
C ILE A 387 2.45 -30.91 5.27
N GLU A 388 2.85 -30.41 6.45
CA GLU A 388 2.71 -31.15 7.73
C GLU A 388 3.20 -32.61 7.61
N GLY A 389 4.38 -32.80 6.99
CA GLY A 389 4.98 -34.12 6.79
C GLY A 389 4.31 -35.01 5.74
N LYS A 390 3.13 -34.66 5.21
CA LYS A 390 2.42 -35.41 4.18
C LYS A 390 2.67 -34.84 2.80
N ARG A 391 2.97 -35.69 1.80
CA ARG A 391 3.16 -35.20 0.42
C ARG A 391 1.87 -34.58 -0.13
N LEU A 392 2.01 -33.45 -0.82
CA LEU A 392 0.90 -32.69 -1.38
C LEU A 392 0.01 -33.52 -2.31
N ASP A 393 0.60 -34.39 -3.15
CA ASP A 393 -0.14 -35.27 -4.06
C ASP A 393 -0.96 -36.39 -3.38
N LYS A 394 -0.80 -36.57 -2.06
CA LYS A 394 -1.56 -37.54 -1.26
C LYS A 394 -2.77 -36.93 -0.55
N TYR A 395 -2.92 -35.59 -0.57
CA TYR A 395 -4.14 -34.95 -0.08
C TYR A 395 -5.28 -35.17 -1.08
N LYS A 396 -6.45 -35.59 -0.61
CA LYS A 396 -7.62 -35.92 -1.44
C LYS A 396 -8.74 -34.88 -1.23
N GLY A 397 -9.38 -34.48 -2.33
CA GLY A 397 -10.51 -33.54 -2.27
C GLY A 397 -10.16 -32.26 -1.54
N GLY A 398 -11.02 -31.77 -0.65
CA GLY A 398 -10.80 -30.59 0.17
C GLY A 398 -9.94 -30.78 1.43
N GLU A 399 -9.34 -31.97 1.65
CA GLU A 399 -8.60 -32.32 2.88
C GLU A 399 -7.50 -31.30 3.23
N LEU A 400 -6.81 -30.76 2.23
CA LEU A 400 -5.76 -29.77 2.44
C LEU A 400 -6.30 -28.48 3.06
N PHE A 401 -7.50 -28.08 2.68
CA PHE A 401 -8.12 -26.82 3.10
C PHE A 401 -9.04 -26.97 4.33
N ALA A 402 -9.25 -28.20 4.79
CA ALA A 402 -10.03 -28.48 5.99
C ALA A 402 -9.14 -28.33 7.25
N GLY A 403 -8.95 -27.07 7.72
CA GLY A 403 -8.17 -26.77 8.92
C GLY A 403 -6.65 -26.95 8.80
N THR A 404 -6.11 -27.27 7.60
CA THR A 404 -4.66 -27.42 7.43
C THR A 404 -4.02 -26.20 6.80
N LEU A 405 -4.53 -25.75 5.65
CA LEU A 405 -3.93 -24.68 4.88
C LEU A 405 -5.01 -23.72 4.36
N ALA A 406 -4.75 -22.42 4.50
CA ALA A 406 -5.57 -21.40 3.88
C ALA A 406 -4.70 -20.38 3.15
N MET A 407 -5.24 -19.72 2.14
CA MET A 407 -4.53 -18.72 1.36
C MET A 407 -5.38 -17.46 1.19
N LEU A 408 -4.77 -16.31 1.52
CA LEU A 408 -5.28 -15.00 1.16
C LEU A 408 -4.60 -14.59 -0.18
N PRO A 409 -5.35 -14.51 -1.28
CA PRO A 409 -4.80 -14.10 -2.58
C PRO A 409 -4.51 -12.59 -2.64
N GLN A 410 -3.72 -12.17 -3.63
CA GLN A 410 -3.35 -10.78 -3.84
C GLN A 410 -4.57 -9.87 -4.11
N ASP A 411 -5.57 -10.36 -4.86
CA ASP A 411 -6.83 -9.67 -5.08
C ASP A 411 -7.89 -10.20 -4.11
N PRO A 412 -8.28 -9.43 -3.07
CA PRO A 412 -9.29 -9.84 -2.10
C PRO A 412 -10.67 -10.05 -2.72
N LYS A 413 -10.99 -9.39 -3.84
CA LYS A 413 -12.28 -9.54 -4.53
C LYS A 413 -12.52 -10.97 -5.02
N SER A 414 -11.45 -11.70 -5.31
CA SER A 414 -11.52 -13.09 -5.81
C SER A 414 -12.10 -14.08 -4.79
N VAL A 415 -12.20 -13.72 -3.52
CA VAL A 415 -12.78 -14.60 -2.47
C VAL A 415 -14.22 -14.23 -2.12
N PHE A 416 -14.77 -13.15 -2.67
CA PHE A 416 -16.12 -12.70 -2.36
C PHE A 416 -17.15 -13.24 -3.34
N VAL A 417 -18.18 -13.89 -2.80
CA VAL A 417 -19.27 -14.55 -3.58
C VAL A 417 -20.68 -14.22 -3.05
N LYS A 418 -20.77 -13.55 -1.89
CA LYS A 418 -22.05 -13.21 -1.24
C LYS A 418 -22.39 -11.72 -1.37
N LYS A 419 -23.59 -11.35 -0.94
CA LYS A 419 -24.08 -9.96 -1.04
C LYS A 419 -23.66 -9.09 0.14
N THR A 420 -23.42 -9.67 1.32
CA THR A 420 -22.99 -8.91 2.49
C THR A 420 -21.73 -9.53 3.10
N VAL A 421 -20.95 -8.72 3.81
CA VAL A 421 -19.79 -9.20 4.57
C VAL A 421 -20.19 -10.27 5.57
N ARG A 422 -21.31 -10.09 6.28
CA ARG A 422 -21.84 -11.09 7.22
C ARG A 422 -22.09 -12.43 6.53
N GLU A 423 -22.73 -12.44 5.36
CA GLU A 423 -22.97 -13.67 4.60
C GLU A 423 -21.66 -14.34 4.13
N GLU A 424 -20.63 -13.54 3.79
CA GLU A 424 -19.30 -14.06 3.44
C GLU A 424 -18.63 -14.79 4.60
N LEU A 425 -18.79 -14.27 5.83
CA LEU A 425 -18.22 -14.88 7.02
C LEU A 425 -19.03 -16.11 7.45
N LEU A 426 -20.37 -16.07 7.37
CA LEU A 426 -21.26 -17.19 7.64
C LEU A 426 -21.03 -18.39 6.72
N GLU A 427 -20.49 -18.18 5.51
CA GLU A 427 -20.10 -19.27 4.61
C GLU A 427 -18.97 -20.15 5.19
N MET A 428 -18.12 -19.56 6.05
CA MET A 428 -16.96 -20.24 6.65
C MET A 428 -17.25 -20.81 8.04
N CYS A 429 -18.14 -20.18 8.80
CA CYS A 429 -18.44 -20.54 10.18
C CYS A 429 -19.90 -20.21 10.52
N ASP A 430 -20.63 -21.16 11.09
CA ASP A 430 -22.03 -20.97 11.52
C ASP A 430 -22.15 -20.32 12.91
N GLU A 431 -21.04 -20.15 13.64
CA GLU A 431 -21.02 -19.62 15.01
C GLU A 431 -20.92 -18.09 15.00
N GLU A 432 -22.03 -17.41 15.26
CA GLU A 432 -22.12 -15.92 15.28
C GLU A 432 -21.11 -15.29 16.24
N GLU A 433 -20.87 -15.90 17.41
CA GLU A 433 -19.90 -15.37 18.40
C GLU A 433 -18.46 -15.37 17.84
N GLN A 434 -18.09 -16.41 17.10
CA GLN A 434 -16.77 -16.49 16.45
C GLN A 434 -16.64 -15.48 15.32
N ILE A 435 -17.70 -15.28 14.53
CA ILE A 435 -17.75 -14.26 13.47
C ILE A 435 -17.55 -12.87 14.06
N LEU A 436 -18.29 -12.50 15.12
CA LEU A 436 -18.16 -11.20 15.75
C LEU A 436 -16.77 -10.97 16.33
N LYS A 437 -16.17 -11.97 16.97
CA LYS A 437 -14.81 -11.90 17.51
C LYS A 437 -13.75 -11.68 16.41
N ILE A 438 -13.89 -12.35 15.27
CA ILE A 438 -12.97 -12.15 14.12
C ILE A 438 -13.26 -10.81 13.44
N ALA A 439 -14.52 -10.38 13.35
CA ALA A 439 -14.88 -9.09 12.80
C ALA A 439 -14.28 -7.95 13.62
N GLU A 440 -14.38 -8.00 14.95
CA GLU A 440 -13.74 -7.04 15.86
C GLU A 440 -12.20 -7.05 15.70
N LEU A 441 -11.59 -8.26 15.65
CA LEU A 441 -10.15 -8.39 15.46
C LEU A 441 -9.65 -7.78 14.15
N CYS A 442 -10.43 -7.90 13.07
CA CYS A 442 -10.14 -7.33 11.76
C CYS A 442 -10.70 -5.92 11.56
N GLU A 443 -11.40 -5.36 12.54
CA GLU A 443 -12.06 -4.04 12.49
C GLU A 443 -12.99 -3.90 11.27
N ILE A 444 -13.91 -4.84 11.16
CA ILE A 444 -14.94 -4.88 10.12
C ILE A 444 -16.35 -5.07 10.71
N ASP A 445 -16.50 -4.89 12.01
CA ASP A 445 -17.76 -5.02 12.75
C ASP A 445 -18.83 -4.04 12.25
N ASP A 446 -18.44 -2.82 11.89
CA ASP A 446 -19.30 -1.79 11.28
C ASP A 446 -19.58 -2.01 9.78
N LEU A 447 -18.93 -3.00 9.16
CA LEU A 447 -19.03 -3.29 7.73
C LEU A 447 -19.87 -4.54 7.42
N LEU A 448 -20.33 -5.27 8.45
CA LEU A 448 -20.96 -6.58 8.29
C LEU A 448 -22.17 -6.59 7.35
N ASP A 449 -22.93 -5.52 7.33
CA ASP A 449 -24.16 -5.43 6.52
C ASP A 449 -23.91 -4.76 5.14
N ARG A 450 -22.65 -4.37 4.83
CA ARG A 450 -22.29 -3.78 3.55
C ARG A 450 -21.99 -4.83 2.49
N HIS A 451 -22.13 -4.44 1.21
CA HIS A 451 -21.73 -5.27 0.10
C HIS A 451 -20.18 -5.28 0.00
N PRO A 452 -19.50 -6.45 -0.15
CA PRO A 452 -18.04 -6.53 -0.19
C PRO A 452 -17.38 -5.69 -1.29
N TYR A 453 -18.05 -5.49 -2.42
CA TYR A 453 -17.54 -4.67 -3.53
C TYR A 453 -17.68 -3.16 -3.31
N ASP A 454 -18.49 -2.72 -2.34
CA ASP A 454 -18.66 -1.31 -1.97
C ASP A 454 -17.61 -0.85 -0.93
N LEU A 455 -16.81 -1.78 -0.44
CA LEU A 455 -15.74 -1.54 0.52
C LEU A 455 -14.52 -0.91 -0.16
N SER A 456 -13.78 -0.07 0.57
CA SER A 456 -12.45 0.38 0.15
C SER A 456 -11.47 -0.78 0.04
N GLY A 457 -10.37 -0.62 -0.70
CA GLY A 457 -9.38 -1.68 -0.89
C GLY A 457 -8.82 -2.24 0.43
N GLY A 458 -8.58 -1.39 1.43
CA GLY A 458 -8.14 -1.82 2.75
C GLY A 458 -9.22 -2.58 3.53
N GLU A 459 -10.48 -2.15 3.45
CA GLU A 459 -11.62 -2.87 4.06
C GLU A 459 -11.85 -4.22 3.40
N GLN A 460 -11.73 -4.32 2.06
CA GLN A 460 -11.79 -5.58 1.33
C GLN A 460 -10.71 -6.56 1.79
N GLN A 461 -9.48 -6.06 1.97
CA GLN A 461 -8.37 -6.88 2.43
C GLN A 461 -8.61 -7.42 3.85
N ARG A 462 -9.15 -6.58 4.76
CA ARG A 462 -9.52 -6.98 6.12
C ARG A 462 -10.63 -8.02 6.13
N THR A 463 -11.65 -7.82 5.33
CA THR A 463 -12.78 -8.76 5.17
C THR A 463 -12.32 -10.11 4.63
N ALA A 464 -11.46 -10.11 3.61
CA ALA A 464 -10.91 -11.33 3.04
C ALA A 464 -10.02 -12.07 4.07
N LEU A 465 -9.22 -11.34 4.86
CA LEU A 465 -8.44 -11.91 5.96
C LEU A 465 -9.36 -12.56 7.01
N ALA A 466 -10.41 -11.87 7.45
CA ALA A 466 -11.37 -12.38 8.41
C ALA A 466 -12.02 -13.69 7.91
N LYS A 467 -12.44 -13.71 6.63
CA LYS A 467 -13.00 -14.91 5.98
C LYS A 467 -12.03 -16.09 6.01
N VAL A 468 -10.76 -15.86 5.68
CA VAL A 468 -9.73 -16.90 5.66
C VAL A 468 -9.40 -17.39 7.07
N MET A 469 -9.38 -16.51 8.08
CA MET A 469 -9.08 -16.86 9.47
C MET A 469 -10.16 -17.76 10.10
N LEU A 470 -11.43 -17.62 9.69
CA LEU A 470 -12.52 -18.47 10.17
C LEU A 470 -12.36 -19.95 9.79
N THR A 471 -11.46 -20.30 8.87
CA THR A 471 -11.15 -21.70 8.55
C THR A 471 -10.19 -22.36 9.56
N GLU A 472 -9.70 -21.63 10.55
CA GLU A 472 -8.75 -22.07 11.59
C GLU A 472 -7.55 -22.86 11.03
N PRO A 473 -6.79 -22.32 10.06
CA PRO A 473 -5.76 -23.07 9.39
C PRO A 473 -4.51 -23.22 10.27
N LYS A 474 -3.79 -24.35 10.14
CA LYS A 474 -2.44 -24.52 10.70
C LYS A 474 -1.39 -23.73 9.94
N ILE A 475 -1.62 -23.53 8.64
CA ILE A 475 -0.74 -22.79 7.73
C ILE A 475 -1.54 -21.72 7.02
N LEU A 476 -1.12 -20.47 7.16
CA LEU A 476 -1.71 -19.31 6.50
C LEU A 476 -0.75 -18.78 5.44
N LEU A 477 -1.13 -18.84 4.18
CA LEU A 477 -0.39 -18.27 3.06
C LEU A 477 -0.99 -16.90 2.70
N LEU A 478 -0.13 -15.88 2.60
CA LEU A 478 -0.52 -14.50 2.35
C LEU A 478 0.22 -13.96 1.12
N ASP A 479 -0.51 -13.58 0.09
CA ASP A 479 0.06 -13.00 -1.13
C ASP A 479 -0.13 -11.48 -1.13
N GLU A 480 0.93 -10.72 -0.87
CA GLU A 480 0.97 -9.25 -0.75
C GLU A 480 -0.06 -8.68 0.26
N PRO A 481 -0.12 -9.21 1.50
CA PRO A 481 -1.20 -8.88 2.43
C PRO A 481 -1.21 -7.41 2.89
N THR A 482 -0.06 -6.73 2.85
CA THR A 482 0.10 -5.32 3.31
C THR A 482 -0.19 -4.29 2.23
N LYS A 483 -0.55 -4.75 1.02
CA LYS A 483 -0.84 -3.88 -0.12
C LYS A 483 -2.08 -3.00 0.16
N GLY A 484 -1.94 -1.68 -0.05
CA GLY A 484 -3.04 -0.74 0.20
C GLY A 484 -3.38 -0.52 1.69
N MET A 485 -2.59 -1.07 2.62
CA MET A 485 -2.75 -0.81 4.05
C MET A 485 -1.94 0.41 4.48
N ASP A 486 -2.53 1.26 5.30
CA ASP A 486 -1.80 2.32 5.99
C ASP A 486 -0.94 1.77 7.13
N SER A 487 -0.05 2.60 7.67
CA SER A 487 0.90 2.20 8.74
C SER A 487 0.19 1.73 10.02
N PHE A 488 -1.00 2.26 10.32
CA PHE A 488 -1.76 1.89 11.52
C PHE A 488 -2.34 0.50 11.39
N PHE A 489 -2.96 0.23 10.23
CA PHE A 489 -3.51 -1.09 10.00
C PHE A 489 -2.42 -2.14 9.89
N LYS A 490 -1.26 -1.83 9.30
CA LYS A 490 -0.09 -2.74 9.29
C LYS A 490 0.34 -3.17 10.68
N GLN A 491 0.35 -2.24 11.66
CA GLN A 491 0.67 -2.58 13.05
C GLN A 491 -0.39 -3.49 13.70
N LYS A 492 -1.68 -3.25 13.40
CA LYS A 492 -2.77 -4.12 13.89
C LYS A 492 -2.70 -5.49 13.23
N PHE A 493 -2.50 -5.52 11.93
CA PHE A 493 -2.31 -6.76 11.18
C PHE A 493 -1.13 -7.58 11.72
N ALA A 494 -0.01 -6.94 12.04
CA ALA A 494 1.12 -7.60 12.67
C ALA A 494 0.78 -8.22 14.03
N ARG A 495 -0.03 -7.53 14.86
CA ARG A 495 -0.52 -8.10 16.13
C ARG A 495 -1.37 -9.34 15.91
N VAL A 496 -2.23 -9.33 14.87
CA VAL A 496 -3.01 -10.52 14.48
C VAL A 496 -2.08 -11.67 14.09
N LEU A 497 -1.08 -11.41 13.23
CA LEU A 497 -0.12 -12.44 12.82
C LEU A 497 0.68 -13.01 14.00
N LYS A 498 1.14 -12.15 14.92
CA LYS A 498 1.85 -12.58 16.13
C LYS A 498 0.97 -13.40 17.06
N ARG A 499 -0.31 -13.07 17.20
CA ARG A 499 -1.26 -13.87 17.95
C ARG A 499 -1.46 -15.24 17.32
N LEU A 500 -1.69 -15.33 16.01
CA LEU A 500 -1.77 -16.60 15.27
C LEU A 500 -0.51 -17.44 15.45
N GLN A 501 0.66 -16.80 15.42
CA GLN A 501 1.92 -17.46 15.67
C GLN A 501 2.00 -18.06 17.09
N THR A 502 1.54 -17.32 18.12
CA THR A 502 1.49 -17.86 19.50
C THR A 502 0.50 -19.01 19.66
N GLU A 503 -0.52 -19.06 18.83
CA GLU A 503 -1.49 -20.17 18.73
C GLU A 503 -0.93 -21.35 17.91
N GLY A 504 0.31 -21.25 17.40
CA GLY A 504 1.02 -22.30 16.68
C GLY A 504 0.82 -22.29 15.16
N VAL A 505 0.14 -21.28 14.61
CA VAL A 505 -0.08 -21.15 13.15
C VAL A 505 1.22 -20.76 12.47
N THR A 506 1.56 -21.46 11.38
CA THR A 506 2.67 -21.10 10.49
C THR A 506 2.18 -20.08 9.47
N VAL A 507 2.85 -18.93 9.37
CA VAL A 507 2.49 -17.89 8.41
C VAL A 507 3.57 -17.79 7.33
N VAL A 508 3.16 -17.86 6.07
CA VAL A 508 4.06 -17.62 4.92
C VAL A 508 3.53 -16.44 4.14
N MET A 509 4.28 -15.35 4.10
CA MET A 509 3.86 -14.16 3.37
C MET A 509 4.83 -13.82 2.24
N VAL A 510 4.29 -13.54 1.07
CA VAL A 510 4.99 -12.85 -0.02
C VAL A 510 4.72 -11.36 0.15
N SER A 511 5.76 -10.55 0.22
CA SER A 511 5.58 -9.11 0.37
C SER A 511 6.71 -8.29 -0.25
N HIS A 512 6.37 -7.10 -0.73
CA HIS A 512 7.31 -6.05 -1.12
C HIS A 512 7.57 -5.03 0.00
N ASP A 513 6.88 -5.16 1.11
CA ASP A 513 7.03 -4.29 2.28
C ASP A 513 8.23 -4.75 3.14
N VAL A 514 9.41 -4.25 2.76
CA VAL A 514 10.68 -4.59 3.42
C VAL A 514 10.64 -4.21 4.91
N GLU A 515 10.08 -3.05 5.25
CA GLU A 515 9.98 -2.57 6.64
C GLU A 515 9.10 -3.52 7.48
N PHE A 516 7.96 -3.95 6.93
CA PHE A 516 7.08 -4.90 7.59
C PHE A 516 7.74 -6.27 7.78
N CYS A 517 8.39 -6.80 6.74
CA CYS A 517 9.10 -8.07 6.80
C CYS A 517 10.24 -8.03 7.82
N ALA A 518 11.03 -6.95 7.82
CA ALA A 518 12.15 -6.77 8.73
C ALA A 518 11.73 -6.73 10.20
N ARG A 519 10.55 -6.17 10.47
CA ARG A 519 10.07 -5.97 11.83
C ARG A 519 9.33 -7.18 12.41
N TYR A 520 8.65 -7.97 11.59
CA TYR A 520 7.68 -8.96 12.06
C TYR A 520 7.95 -10.41 11.65
N ALA A 521 8.74 -10.65 10.61
CA ALA A 521 9.09 -12.02 10.19
C ALA A 521 10.17 -12.64 11.09
N ASP A 522 10.13 -13.94 11.30
CA ASP A 522 11.20 -14.69 11.97
C ASP A 522 12.28 -15.13 10.98
N LEU A 523 11.87 -15.42 9.75
CA LEU A 523 12.77 -15.79 8.66
C LEU A 523 12.38 -15.00 7.40
N THR A 524 13.40 -14.59 6.64
CA THR A 524 13.22 -13.91 5.35
C THR A 524 14.00 -14.63 4.27
N GLY A 525 13.27 -15.01 3.19
CA GLY A 525 13.84 -15.63 1.99
C GLY A 525 13.84 -14.67 0.80
N MET A 526 14.95 -14.61 0.05
CA MET A 526 15.03 -13.87 -1.19
C MET A 526 14.68 -14.76 -2.37
N PHE A 527 13.63 -14.39 -3.09
CA PHE A 527 13.21 -15.05 -4.31
C PHE A 527 13.76 -14.32 -5.54
N PHE A 528 14.55 -15.01 -6.33
CA PHE A 528 15.18 -14.45 -7.53
C PHE A 528 15.27 -15.53 -8.62
N ASP A 529 15.00 -15.17 -9.87
CA ASP A 529 15.08 -16.03 -11.06
C ASP A 529 14.42 -17.42 -10.88
N GLY A 530 13.26 -17.45 -10.26
CA GLY A 530 12.45 -18.67 -10.08
C GLY A 530 12.87 -19.57 -8.92
N SER A 531 13.78 -19.14 -8.04
CA SER A 531 14.22 -19.92 -6.88
C SER A 531 14.46 -19.07 -5.63
N ILE A 532 14.58 -19.72 -4.46
CA ILE A 532 15.00 -19.08 -3.20
C ILE A 532 16.54 -19.09 -3.17
N VAL A 533 17.14 -17.91 -3.11
CA VAL A 533 18.63 -17.72 -3.15
C VAL A 533 19.25 -17.79 -1.78
N THR A 534 18.54 -17.29 -0.76
CA THR A 534 19.01 -17.25 0.63
C THR A 534 17.83 -17.18 1.58
N VAL A 535 17.98 -17.75 2.77
CA VAL A 535 17.07 -17.63 3.90
C VAL A 535 17.89 -17.30 5.13
N ASN A 536 17.48 -16.28 5.87
CA ASN A 536 18.12 -15.86 7.11
C ASN A 536 17.11 -15.20 8.05
N THR A 537 17.50 -14.95 9.31
CA THR A 537 16.75 -14.04 10.18
C THR A 537 16.74 -12.63 9.59
N PRO A 538 15.73 -11.80 9.88
CA PRO A 538 15.63 -10.45 9.33
C PRO A 538 16.88 -9.61 9.55
N GLU A 539 17.47 -9.66 10.74
CA GLU A 539 18.69 -8.91 11.07
C GLU A 539 19.85 -9.29 10.14
N LYS A 540 20.09 -10.60 9.97
CA LYS A 540 21.16 -11.09 9.08
C LYS A 540 20.84 -10.84 7.62
N PHE A 541 19.57 -10.98 7.24
CA PHE A 541 19.15 -10.80 5.87
C PHE A 541 19.27 -9.33 5.43
N PHE A 542 18.64 -8.41 6.15
CA PHE A 542 18.57 -7.01 5.77
C PHE A 542 19.89 -6.26 6.02
N ALA A 543 20.67 -6.61 7.05
CA ALA A 543 21.98 -6.01 7.29
C ALA A 543 23.00 -6.31 6.19
N ARG A 544 22.93 -7.50 5.59
CA ARG A 544 23.87 -7.93 4.53
C ARG A 544 23.48 -7.44 3.14
N ASN A 545 22.22 -7.05 2.93
CA ASN A 545 21.75 -6.54 1.65
C ASN A 545 21.98 -5.03 1.53
N SER A 546 22.45 -4.58 0.36
CA SER A 546 22.71 -3.16 0.11
C SER A 546 21.50 -2.40 -0.43
N PHE A 547 20.63 -3.08 -1.18
CA PHE A 547 19.47 -2.49 -1.84
C PHE A 547 18.16 -3.00 -1.26
N TYR A 548 18.04 -4.32 -1.03
CA TYR A 548 16.91 -4.91 -0.34
C TYR A 548 17.10 -4.84 1.17
N THR A 549 16.98 -3.62 1.71
CA THR A 549 17.10 -3.36 3.14
C THR A 549 16.25 -2.16 3.54
N THR A 550 16.01 -1.99 4.83
CA THR A 550 15.19 -0.93 5.41
C THR A 550 15.84 0.44 5.27
N ALA A 551 15.04 1.50 5.35
CA ALA A 551 15.53 2.88 5.38
C ALA A 551 16.40 3.13 6.63
N ALA A 552 16.02 2.57 7.78
CA ALA A 552 16.80 2.63 9.03
C ALA A 552 18.19 2.03 8.85
N ASN A 553 18.31 0.84 8.24
CA ASN A 553 19.61 0.23 7.97
C ASN A 553 20.44 1.03 6.95
N ARG A 554 19.84 1.47 5.84
CA ARG A 554 20.52 2.32 4.85
C ARG A 554 21.13 3.58 5.47
N MET A 555 20.43 4.17 6.44
CA MET A 555 20.84 5.37 7.15
C MET A 555 21.96 5.10 8.16
N SER A 556 21.91 3.98 8.92
CA SER A 556 22.74 3.72 10.10
C SER A 556 23.92 2.75 9.86
N ARG A 557 23.90 1.93 8.80
CA ARG A 557 24.83 0.82 8.57
C ARG A 557 26.33 1.18 8.56
N HIS A 558 26.68 2.43 8.34
CA HIS A 558 28.06 2.90 8.38
C HIS A 558 28.58 3.08 9.82
N ILE A 559 27.70 3.02 10.82
CA ILE A 559 27.98 3.08 12.25
C ILE A 559 27.50 1.79 12.93
N PHE A 560 26.25 1.39 12.67
CA PHE A 560 25.57 0.24 13.25
C PHE A 560 25.18 -0.76 12.17
N GLN A 561 25.99 -1.78 11.94
CA GLN A 561 25.81 -2.71 10.81
C GLN A 561 24.52 -3.54 10.93
N ASN A 562 24.16 -3.95 12.15
CA ASN A 562 23.06 -4.87 12.40
C ASN A 562 21.73 -4.17 12.78
N ALA A 563 21.70 -2.84 12.86
CA ALA A 563 20.47 -2.11 13.09
C ALA A 563 19.60 -2.14 11.85
N VAL A 564 18.44 -2.75 11.95
CA VAL A 564 17.54 -2.97 10.80
C VAL A 564 16.27 -2.15 10.94
N ASN A 565 15.76 -1.98 12.17
CA ASN A 565 14.55 -1.22 12.46
C ASN A 565 14.86 0.18 13.03
N VAL A 566 13.90 1.07 12.99
CA VAL A 566 14.01 2.42 13.57
C VAL A 566 14.35 2.34 15.06
N GLU A 567 13.68 1.45 15.78
CA GLU A 567 13.87 1.23 17.21
C GLU A 567 15.29 0.78 17.55
N ASP A 568 15.88 -0.08 16.70
CA ASP A 568 17.25 -0.56 16.86
C ASP A 568 18.24 0.61 16.80
N VAL A 569 18.05 1.49 15.80
CA VAL A 569 18.91 2.68 15.64
C VAL A 569 18.77 3.62 16.83
N ILE A 570 17.54 3.87 17.31
CA ILE A 570 17.28 4.73 18.46
C ILE A 570 17.94 4.15 19.73
N GLU A 571 17.77 2.84 19.97
CA GLU A 571 18.35 2.16 21.12
C GLU A 571 19.88 2.24 21.12
N LEU A 572 20.51 1.91 19.99
CA LEU A 572 21.96 1.98 19.85
C LEU A 572 22.50 3.41 19.99
N CYS A 573 21.78 4.41 19.46
CA CYS A 573 22.15 5.81 19.67
C CYS A 573 22.07 6.20 21.15
N ARG A 574 21.07 5.74 21.90
CA ARG A 574 20.92 6.01 23.32
C ARG A 574 21.97 5.28 24.18
N LYS A 575 22.28 4.01 23.87
CA LYS A 575 23.33 3.24 24.55
C LYS A 575 24.73 3.83 24.37
N ASN A 576 24.97 4.47 23.25
CA ASN A 576 26.27 5.05 22.89
C ASN A 576 26.32 6.58 23.08
N ARG A 577 25.38 7.18 23.77
CA ARG A 577 25.37 8.62 24.10
C ARG A 577 26.30 8.93 25.28
#